data_06d92d74f9f532da99f44a6931dfcc87
#
_entry.id   06d92d74f9f532da99f44a6931dfcc87
#
_cell.length_a   1.000
_cell.length_b   1.000
_cell.length_c   1.000
_cell.angle_alpha   90.00
_cell.angle_beta   90.00
_cell.angle_gamma   90.00
#
_symmetry.space_group_name_H-M   'P 1'
#
loop_
_entity.id
_entity.type
_entity.pdbx_description
1 polymer ?
#
loop_
_entity_poly.entity_id
_entity_poly.type
_entity_poly.pdbx_seq_one_letter_code
_entity_poly.pdbx_strand_id
1 'polypeptide(L)'
;EEDKSYKLNMSRKRFLNAVGDITTKGLALNDYAQVKEERAYVKSYSLRLEMDPIEVPIVLPNVFFDLAKSELREESKIALDTVFSILQRNPTITIGLRSHTDFRDTDAKNDALSQARAQSCVDYLIEKGIPTARLTAVGMGEKEPFVISTDYKGYGADKFKAGDNLTESFIRRLNSEDQGVANQINRRTDFKVLSDDYVPSTVVAGGESENGGAAQPKKDENPIGQTMTLGPKDRSLGKIAMDNGMNVVQLKNLNGGLRGARPMPGMVIKVTPNGDYTAFDADHYQVKRGDTMRIIAKETGANVKDIRDLNGFKSDKDLIIGSWIQIK
;
A
#
# COMPACT_ATOMS: atom_id res chain seq x y z
N GLU A 1 5.70 -25.50 -30.87
CA GLU A 1 5.42 -26.55 -29.89
C GLU A 1 3.93 -26.64 -29.63
N GLU A 2 3.38 -27.84 -29.60
CA GLU A 2 1.95 -28.08 -29.38
C GLU A 2 1.61 -28.05 -27.86
N ASP A 3 0.36 -27.72 -27.56
CA ASP A 3 -0.22 -27.74 -26.20
C ASP A 3 0.51 -26.91 -25.14
N LYS A 4 1.14 -25.80 -25.52
CA LYS A 4 1.83 -24.90 -24.59
C LYS A 4 1.10 -23.59 -24.40
N SER A 5 1.33 -22.97 -23.22
CA SER A 5 0.92 -21.61 -22.93
C SER A 5 2.16 -20.75 -22.71
N TYR A 6 2.16 -19.58 -23.28
CA TYR A 6 3.24 -18.61 -23.22
C TYR A 6 2.74 -17.34 -22.56
N LYS A 7 3.53 -16.79 -21.64
CA LYS A 7 3.31 -15.45 -21.11
C LYS A 7 4.25 -14.46 -21.77
N LEU A 8 3.68 -13.42 -22.35
CA LEU A 8 4.41 -12.31 -22.95
C LEU A 8 4.41 -11.15 -21.96
N ASN A 9 5.59 -10.73 -21.52
CA ASN A 9 5.76 -9.58 -20.67
C ASN A 9 6.24 -8.40 -21.52
N MET A 10 5.54 -7.29 -21.44
CA MET A 10 5.92 -6.05 -22.09
C MET A 10 6.28 -5.02 -21.03
N SER A 11 7.46 -4.39 -21.17
CA SER A 11 7.91 -3.31 -20.31
C SER A 11 8.39 -2.12 -21.14
N ARG A 12 8.10 -0.93 -20.67
CA ARG A 12 8.55 0.33 -21.27
C ARG A 12 8.75 1.36 -20.17
N LYS A 13 9.84 2.11 -20.25
CA LYS A 13 10.11 3.21 -19.31
C LYS A 13 8.92 4.18 -19.26
N ARG A 14 8.48 4.58 -18.06
CA ARG A 14 7.35 5.46 -17.78
C ARG A 14 5.97 4.86 -18.11
N PHE A 15 5.88 3.53 -18.23
CA PHE A 15 4.61 2.80 -18.38
C PHE A 15 4.56 1.65 -17.39
N LEU A 16 3.34 1.28 -16.99
CA LEU A 16 3.13 0.06 -16.24
C LEU A 16 3.35 -1.15 -17.14
N ASN A 17 4.02 -2.18 -16.61
CA ASN A 17 4.26 -3.41 -17.35
C ASN A 17 2.94 -4.13 -17.67
N ALA A 18 2.79 -4.58 -18.90
CA ALA A 18 1.64 -5.36 -19.36
C ALA A 18 2.02 -6.82 -19.58
N VAL A 19 1.04 -7.71 -19.40
CA VAL A 19 1.18 -9.16 -19.58
C VAL A 19 0.07 -9.65 -20.49
N GLY A 20 0.43 -10.50 -21.45
CA GLY A 20 -0.52 -11.19 -22.30
C GLY A 20 -0.23 -12.68 -22.35
N ASP A 21 -1.26 -13.48 -22.57
CA ASP A 21 -1.16 -14.92 -22.65
C ASP A 21 -1.46 -15.38 -24.09
N ILE A 22 -0.64 -16.30 -24.59
CA ILE A 22 -0.88 -17.01 -25.85
C ILE A 22 -0.85 -18.51 -25.55
N THR A 23 -1.79 -19.25 -26.11
CA THR A 23 -1.82 -20.69 -25.99
C THR A 23 -1.85 -21.38 -27.35
N THR A 24 -1.09 -22.47 -27.47
CA THR A 24 -1.18 -23.39 -28.61
C THR A 24 -2.01 -24.64 -28.29
N LYS A 25 -2.64 -24.69 -27.10
CA LYS A 25 -3.49 -25.80 -26.69
C LYS A 25 -4.72 -25.91 -27.57
N GLY A 26 -5.01 -27.14 -28.00
CA GLY A 26 -6.20 -27.46 -28.79
C GLY A 26 -6.15 -26.97 -30.23
N LEU A 27 -4.99 -26.57 -30.75
CA LEU A 27 -4.82 -26.24 -32.16
C LEU A 27 -4.80 -27.52 -33.02
N ALA A 28 -5.60 -27.52 -34.08
CA ALA A 28 -5.55 -28.58 -35.10
C ALA A 28 -4.53 -28.23 -36.20
N LEU A 29 -4.06 -29.24 -36.94
CA LEU A 29 -3.11 -29.03 -38.05
C LEU A 29 -3.60 -27.97 -39.08
N ASN A 30 -4.88 -27.90 -39.28
CA ASN A 30 -5.49 -26.92 -40.19
C ASN A 30 -5.38 -25.47 -39.72
N ASP A 31 -5.05 -25.25 -38.45
CA ASP A 31 -4.84 -23.90 -37.92
C ASP A 31 -3.48 -23.31 -38.30
N TYR A 32 -2.61 -24.15 -38.90
CA TYR A 32 -1.25 -23.76 -39.30
C TYR A 32 -1.15 -23.50 -40.80
N ALA A 33 -0.44 -22.45 -41.16
CA ALA A 33 -0.07 -22.21 -42.56
C ALA A 33 1.21 -22.96 -42.90
N GLN A 34 1.23 -23.67 -44.05
CA GLN A 34 2.43 -24.36 -44.51
C GLN A 34 3.39 -23.36 -45.17
N VAL A 35 4.63 -23.32 -44.67
CA VAL A 35 5.73 -22.60 -45.32
C VAL A 35 6.45 -23.57 -46.25
N LYS A 36 6.26 -23.40 -47.56
CA LYS A 36 6.72 -24.34 -48.58
C LYS A 36 8.25 -24.50 -48.66
N GLU A 37 8.96 -23.39 -48.44
CA GLU A 37 10.43 -23.35 -48.55
C GLU A 37 11.15 -24.09 -47.36
N GLU A 38 10.55 -24.09 -46.17
CA GLU A 38 11.13 -24.72 -44.99
C GLU A 38 10.48 -26.04 -44.59
N ARG A 39 9.46 -26.50 -45.37
CA ARG A 39 8.63 -27.67 -44.98
C ARG A 39 8.05 -27.57 -43.58
N ALA A 40 7.80 -26.37 -43.10
CA ALA A 40 7.30 -26.09 -41.76
C ALA A 40 5.83 -25.65 -41.80
N TYR A 41 5.16 -25.88 -40.68
CA TYR A 41 3.80 -25.33 -40.45
C TYR A 41 3.90 -24.22 -39.43
N VAL A 42 3.35 -23.04 -39.75
CA VAL A 42 3.45 -21.85 -38.92
C VAL A 42 2.05 -21.32 -38.59
N LYS A 43 1.83 -21.00 -37.32
CA LYS A 43 0.68 -20.23 -36.85
C LYS A 43 1.16 -18.87 -36.36
N SER A 44 0.66 -17.81 -36.98
CA SER A 44 0.94 -16.44 -36.53
C SER A 44 -0.12 -15.98 -35.53
N TYR A 45 0.34 -15.37 -34.45
CA TYR A 45 -0.51 -14.77 -33.43
C TYR A 45 -0.31 -13.26 -33.43
N SER A 46 -1.42 -12.53 -33.27
CA SER A 46 -1.41 -11.10 -33.03
C SER A 46 -2.00 -10.83 -31.67
N LEU A 47 -1.21 -10.22 -30.79
CA LEU A 47 -1.64 -9.81 -29.46
C LEU A 47 -1.44 -8.30 -29.32
N ARG A 48 -2.53 -7.59 -28.97
CA ARG A 48 -2.47 -6.18 -28.64
C ARG A 48 -2.43 -6.05 -27.12
N LEU A 49 -1.36 -5.45 -26.59
CA LEU A 49 -1.24 -5.11 -25.19
C LEU A 49 -1.28 -3.57 -25.05
N GLU A 50 -2.11 -3.11 -24.14
CA GLU A 50 -2.18 -1.69 -23.78
C GLU A 50 -1.38 -1.48 -22.48
N MET A 51 -0.69 -0.35 -22.40
CA MET A 51 0.15 0.02 -21.26
C MET A 51 -0.27 1.39 -20.77
N ASP A 52 -0.55 1.49 -19.47
CA ASP A 52 -0.89 2.75 -18.82
C ASP A 52 0.36 3.56 -18.53
N PRO A 53 0.39 4.88 -18.85
CA PRO A 53 1.48 5.75 -18.46
C PRO A 53 1.47 5.99 -16.95
N ILE A 54 2.64 5.97 -16.30
CA ILE A 54 2.75 6.13 -14.85
C ILE A 54 2.46 7.56 -14.36
N GLU A 55 2.40 8.53 -15.24
CA GLU A 55 2.22 9.96 -14.92
C GLU A 55 0.77 10.35 -14.61
N VAL A 56 -0.17 9.58 -15.14
CA VAL A 56 -1.59 9.86 -15.01
C VAL A 56 -2.19 9.02 -13.88
N PRO A 57 -3.00 9.61 -13.00
CA PRO A 57 -3.71 8.83 -11.99
C PRO A 57 -4.65 7.82 -12.62
N ILE A 58 -4.66 6.60 -12.08
CA ILE A 58 -5.53 5.51 -12.55
C ILE A 58 -6.69 5.37 -11.58
N VAL A 59 -7.88 5.67 -12.07
CA VAL A 59 -9.12 5.54 -11.29
C VAL A 59 -9.44 4.05 -11.08
N LEU A 60 -9.72 3.67 -9.86
CA LEU A 60 -10.11 2.32 -9.50
C LEU A 60 -11.63 2.19 -9.62
N PRO A 61 -12.13 1.42 -10.59
CA PRO A 61 -13.56 1.16 -10.66
C PRO A 61 -13.99 0.31 -9.46
N ASN A 62 -15.21 0.53 -8.98
CA ASN A 62 -15.85 -0.31 -7.97
C ASN A 62 -15.18 -0.32 -6.58
N VAL A 63 -14.43 0.71 -6.21
CA VAL A 63 -14.01 0.89 -4.81
C VAL A 63 -15.09 1.66 -4.07
N PHE A 64 -15.94 0.95 -3.36
CA PHE A 64 -17.08 1.49 -2.64
C PHE A 64 -16.91 1.38 -1.13
N PHE A 65 -17.48 2.35 -0.44
CA PHE A 65 -17.59 2.38 1.02
C PHE A 65 -19.05 2.63 1.40
N ASP A 66 -19.43 2.18 2.57
CA ASP A 66 -20.72 2.58 3.14
C ASP A 66 -20.74 4.07 3.47
N LEU A 67 -21.94 4.62 3.60
CA LEU A 67 -22.12 6.02 3.94
C LEU A 67 -21.38 6.35 5.25
N ALA A 68 -20.53 7.37 5.20
CA ALA A 68 -19.70 7.84 6.32
C ALA A 68 -18.75 6.75 6.91
N LYS A 69 -18.53 5.65 6.21
CA LYS A 69 -17.58 4.59 6.65
C LYS A 69 -16.34 4.55 5.78
N SER A 70 -15.29 3.97 6.34
CA SER A 70 -14.01 3.69 5.66
C SER A 70 -13.71 2.19 5.54
N GLU A 71 -14.60 1.32 6.01
CA GLU A 71 -14.46 -0.12 5.87
C GLU A 71 -14.68 -0.53 4.40
N LEU A 72 -13.78 -1.36 3.87
CA LEU A 72 -13.87 -1.87 2.50
C LEU A 72 -14.98 -2.92 2.39
N ARG A 73 -15.80 -2.78 1.35
CA ARG A 73 -16.73 -3.84 0.95
C ARG A 73 -15.99 -4.94 0.20
N GLU A 74 -16.58 -6.14 0.13
CA GLU A 74 -15.96 -7.27 -0.58
C GLU A 74 -15.71 -6.96 -2.07
N GLU A 75 -16.63 -6.23 -2.72
CA GLU A 75 -16.47 -5.81 -4.12
C GLU A 75 -15.26 -4.88 -4.29
N SER A 76 -14.99 -4.04 -3.29
CA SER A 76 -13.84 -3.14 -3.30
C SER A 76 -12.52 -3.88 -3.19
N LYS A 77 -12.49 -5.00 -2.49
CA LYS A 77 -11.30 -5.86 -2.38
C LYS A 77 -10.93 -6.46 -3.74
N ILE A 78 -11.90 -6.83 -4.57
CA ILE A 78 -11.66 -7.32 -5.94
C ILE A 78 -10.96 -6.26 -6.80
N ALA A 79 -11.41 -5.00 -6.68
CA ALA A 79 -10.75 -3.89 -7.38
C ALA A 79 -9.31 -3.67 -6.89
N LEU A 80 -9.07 -3.78 -5.59
CA LEU A 80 -7.74 -3.67 -4.99
C LEU A 80 -6.83 -4.87 -5.34
N ASP A 81 -7.37 -6.05 -5.60
CA ASP A 81 -6.60 -7.20 -6.10
C ASP A 81 -6.02 -6.93 -7.51
N THR A 82 -6.67 -6.08 -8.30
CA THR A 82 -6.10 -5.59 -9.56
C THR A 82 -4.87 -4.70 -9.28
N VAL A 83 -4.95 -3.80 -8.30
CA VAL A 83 -3.80 -2.97 -7.88
C VAL A 83 -2.67 -3.83 -7.34
N PHE A 84 -2.98 -4.82 -6.52
CA PHE A 84 -2.02 -5.81 -6.05
C PHE A 84 -1.27 -6.46 -7.21
N SER A 85 -2.00 -6.93 -8.23
CA SER A 85 -1.43 -7.55 -9.44
C SER A 85 -0.55 -6.56 -10.23
N ILE A 86 -0.93 -5.29 -10.32
CA ILE A 86 -0.11 -4.24 -10.94
C ILE A 86 1.18 -4.05 -10.16
N LEU A 87 1.12 -3.96 -8.84
CA LEU A 87 2.29 -3.78 -7.97
C LEU A 87 3.25 -4.97 -8.03
N GLN A 88 2.72 -6.19 -8.15
CA GLN A 88 3.56 -7.38 -8.34
C GLN A 88 4.31 -7.36 -9.68
N ARG A 89 3.66 -6.93 -10.76
CA ARG A 89 4.29 -6.84 -12.09
C ARG A 89 5.25 -5.66 -12.21
N ASN A 90 5.14 -4.68 -11.32
CA ASN A 90 5.96 -3.47 -11.30
C ASN A 90 6.66 -3.33 -9.94
N PRO A 91 7.67 -4.15 -9.65
CA PRO A 91 8.28 -4.21 -8.31
C PRO A 91 9.00 -2.93 -7.90
N THR A 92 9.35 -2.06 -8.84
CA THR A 92 10.10 -0.83 -8.60
C THR A 92 9.23 0.41 -8.39
N ILE A 93 7.90 0.33 -8.56
CA ILE A 93 7.05 1.50 -8.33
C ILE A 93 6.60 1.62 -6.89
N THR A 94 6.46 2.86 -6.45
CA THR A 94 5.69 3.25 -5.26
C THR A 94 4.43 3.97 -5.69
N ILE A 95 3.33 3.81 -4.98
CA ILE A 95 2.06 4.43 -5.32
C ILE A 95 1.46 5.21 -4.14
N GLY A 96 0.75 6.28 -4.46
CA GLY A 96 -0.18 6.93 -3.56
C GLY A 96 -1.62 6.51 -3.88
N LEU A 97 -2.29 5.85 -2.94
CA LEU A 97 -3.72 5.58 -3.01
C LEU A 97 -4.47 6.81 -2.53
N ARG A 98 -5.29 7.41 -3.39
CA ARG A 98 -5.96 8.67 -3.17
C ARG A 98 -7.47 8.44 -3.14
N SER A 99 -8.14 8.83 -2.05
CA SER A 99 -9.60 8.79 -1.94
C SER A 99 -10.17 10.19 -1.94
N HIS A 100 -11.29 10.35 -2.64
CA HIS A 100 -11.98 11.62 -2.84
C HIS A 100 -13.41 11.56 -2.29
N THR A 101 -13.93 12.70 -1.88
CA THR A 101 -15.32 12.89 -1.46
C THR A 101 -16.06 13.79 -2.44
N ASP A 102 -17.37 13.90 -2.28
CA ASP A 102 -18.15 15.01 -2.81
C ASP A 102 -18.16 16.19 -1.82
N PHE A 103 -18.73 17.33 -2.23
CA PHE A 103 -18.74 18.59 -1.49
C PHE A 103 -19.83 18.72 -0.42
N ARG A 104 -20.61 17.67 -0.12
CA ARG A 104 -21.83 17.79 0.71
C ARG A 104 -21.58 17.89 2.20
N ASP A 105 -20.37 17.61 2.67
CA ASP A 105 -19.99 17.72 4.08
C ASP A 105 -18.94 18.85 4.24
N THR A 106 -18.48 19.10 5.45
CA THR A 106 -17.42 20.08 5.68
C THR A 106 -16.05 19.57 5.23
N ASP A 107 -15.17 20.49 4.78
CA ASP A 107 -13.80 20.16 4.35
C ASP A 107 -13.08 19.27 5.37
N ALA A 108 -13.16 19.63 6.67
CA ALA A 108 -12.50 18.88 7.73
C ALA A 108 -13.00 17.41 7.83
N LYS A 109 -14.31 17.20 7.66
CA LYS A 109 -14.87 15.84 7.65
C LYS A 109 -14.52 15.10 6.38
N ASN A 110 -14.57 15.78 5.22
CA ASN A 110 -14.18 15.22 3.92
C ASN A 110 -12.71 14.83 3.91
N ASP A 111 -11.81 15.65 4.45
CA ASP A 111 -10.40 15.34 4.61
C ASP A 111 -10.19 14.10 5.50
N ALA A 112 -10.83 14.05 6.67
CA ALA A 112 -10.71 12.95 7.60
C ALA A 112 -11.27 11.65 7.02
N LEU A 113 -12.44 11.69 6.38
CA LEU A 113 -13.08 10.51 5.78
C LEU A 113 -12.29 9.96 4.60
N SER A 114 -11.83 10.84 3.70
CA SER A 114 -11.02 10.44 2.54
C SER A 114 -9.68 9.84 2.98
N GLN A 115 -9.03 10.42 4.00
CA GLN A 115 -7.79 9.86 4.55
C GLN A 115 -8.01 8.47 5.17
N ALA A 116 -9.09 8.27 5.92
CA ALA A 116 -9.41 6.97 6.49
C ALA A 116 -9.70 5.91 5.41
N ARG A 117 -10.39 6.30 4.33
CA ARG A 117 -10.68 5.41 3.19
C ARG A 117 -9.41 5.03 2.42
N ALA A 118 -8.56 6.00 2.12
CA ALA A 118 -7.27 5.74 1.49
C ALA A 118 -6.41 4.80 2.35
N GLN A 119 -6.43 4.99 3.68
CA GLN A 119 -5.71 4.13 4.60
C GLN A 119 -6.23 2.69 4.58
N SER A 120 -7.55 2.47 4.55
CA SER A 120 -8.11 1.12 4.46
C SER A 120 -7.69 0.39 3.18
N CYS A 121 -7.57 1.12 2.06
CA CYS A 121 -7.05 0.54 0.81
C CYS A 121 -5.57 0.14 0.94
N VAL A 122 -4.75 0.98 1.57
CA VAL A 122 -3.33 0.70 1.83
C VAL A 122 -3.18 -0.50 2.76
N ASP A 123 -3.94 -0.53 3.87
CA ASP A 123 -3.89 -1.62 4.84
C ASP A 123 -4.22 -2.97 4.20
N TYR A 124 -5.24 -3.01 3.32
CA TYR A 124 -5.57 -4.21 2.57
C TYR A 124 -4.42 -4.70 1.67
N LEU A 125 -3.75 -3.79 0.95
CA LEU A 125 -2.62 -4.17 0.10
C LEU A 125 -1.41 -4.63 0.93
N ILE A 126 -1.20 -4.08 2.12
CA ILE A 126 -0.17 -4.54 3.07
C ILE A 126 -0.51 -5.95 3.56
N GLU A 127 -1.76 -6.23 3.93
CA GLU A 127 -2.22 -7.57 4.30
C GLU A 127 -2.00 -8.60 3.18
N LYS A 128 -2.10 -8.17 1.92
CA LYS A 128 -1.78 -8.99 0.75
C LYS A 128 -0.27 -9.17 0.50
N GLY A 129 0.59 -8.52 1.27
CA GLY A 129 2.04 -8.68 1.20
C GLY A 129 2.77 -7.62 0.37
N ILE A 130 2.14 -6.51 0.01
CA ILE A 130 2.86 -5.37 -0.60
C ILE A 130 3.64 -4.63 0.50
N PRO A 131 4.95 -4.41 0.31
CA PRO A 131 5.75 -3.66 1.28
C PRO A 131 5.18 -2.27 1.56
N THR A 132 5.07 -1.90 2.82
CA THR A 132 4.51 -0.60 3.26
C THR A 132 5.25 0.58 2.63
N ALA A 133 6.58 0.45 2.42
CA ALA A 133 7.39 1.48 1.79
C ALA A 133 6.96 1.81 0.34
N ARG A 134 6.19 0.93 -0.29
CA ARG A 134 5.66 1.14 -1.65
C ARG A 134 4.30 1.83 -1.68
N LEU A 135 3.68 2.08 -0.54
CA LEU A 135 2.28 2.50 -0.42
C LEU A 135 2.16 3.78 0.41
N THR A 136 1.40 4.74 -0.07
CA THR A 136 1.06 5.97 0.65
C THR A 136 -0.45 6.18 0.58
N ALA A 137 -1.09 6.44 1.72
CA ALA A 137 -2.51 6.81 1.79
C ALA A 137 -2.65 8.33 1.72
N VAL A 138 -3.49 8.84 0.82
CA VAL A 138 -3.72 10.27 0.63
C VAL A 138 -5.22 10.57 0.60
N GLY A 139 -5.71 11.30 1.61
CA GLY A 139 -7.05 11.85 1.60
C GLY A 139 -7.07 13.15 0.79
N MET A 140 -7.88 13.17 -0.26
CA MET A 140 -8.01 14.34 -1.14
C MET A 140 -9.20 15.22 -0.76
N GLY A 141 -10.11 14.71 0.09
CA GLY A 141 -11.36 15.42 0.34
C GLY A 141 -12.10 15.70 -0.97
N GLU A 142 -12.62 16.92 -1.09
CA GLU A 142 -13.29 17.42 -2.30
C GLU A 142 -12.40 18.31 -3.19
N LYS A 143 -11.09 18.40 -2.86
CA LYS A 143 -10.15 19.38 -3.44
C LYS A 143 -9.84 19.14 -4.91
N GLU A 144 -10.00 17.91 -5.39
CA GLU A 144 -9.79 17.54 -6.79
C GLU A 144 -11.09 16.95 -7.37
N PRO A 145 -12.02 17.80 -7.85
CA PRO A 145 -13.20 17.34 -8.60
C PRO A 145 -12.79 16.57 -9.84
N PHE A 146 -13.60 15.59 -10.20
CA PHE A 146 -13.30 14.78 -11.40
C PHE A 146 -13.51 15.60 -12.67
N VAL A 147 -12.57 15.46 -13.61
CA VAL A 147 -12.69 16.01 -14.97
C VAL A 147 -12.99 14.85 -15.93
N ILE A 148 -14.09 14.94 -16.65
CA ILE A 148 -14.50 13.91 -17.61
C ILE A 148 -13.51 13.89 -18.77
N SER A 149 -12.82 12.75 -18.98
CA SER A 149 -11.91 12.57 -20.11
C SER A 149 -12.65 12.16 -21.38
N THR A 150 -12.01 12.28 -22.54
CA THR A 150 -12.60 11.93 -23.86
C THR A 150 -12.91 10.44 -23.98
N ASP A 151 -12.21 9.61 -23.24
CA ASP A 151 -12.33 8.15 -23.21
C ASP A 151 -13.05 7.62 -21.97
N TYR A 152 -13.62 8.51 -21.15
CA TYR A 152 -14.35 8.11 -19.95
C TYR A 152 -15.57 7.24 -20.30
N LYS A 153 -15.59 6.01 -19.77
CA LYS A 153 -16.65 5.01 -19.94
C LYS A 153 -17.23 4.53 -18.60
N GLY A 154 -16.94 5.27 -17.53
CA GLY A 154 -17.41 4.93 -16.20
C GLY A 154 -18.88 5.24 -15.95
N TYR A 155 -19.30 5.14 -14.71
CA TYR A 155 -20.65 5.44 -14.27
C TYR A 155 -21.07 6.86 -14.71
N GLY A 156 -22.22 7.01 -15.37
CA GLY A 156 -22.73 8.30 -15.85
C GLY A 156 -21.99 8.90 -17.04
N ALA A 157 -21.21 8.11 -17.79
CA ALA A 157 -20.49 8.58 -18.98
C ALA A 157 -21.41 9.21 -20.06
N ASP A 158 -22.66 8.83 -20.10
CA ASP A 158 -23.69 9.35 -21.00
C ASP A 158 -24.28 10.70 -20.58
N LYS A 159 -24.03 11.13 -19.33
CA LYS A 159 -24.59 12.35 -18.72
C LYS A 159 -23.69 13.58 -18.90
N PHE A 160 -22.41 13.39 -19.12
CA PHE A 160 -21.40 14.46 -19.13
C PHE A 160 -20.56 14.43 -20.39
N LYS A 161 -20.01 15.59 -20.75
CA LYS A 161 -19.14 15.75 -21.93
C LYS A 161 -17.67 15.75 -21.50
N ALA A 162 -16.82 15.32 -22.41
CA ALA A 162 -15.38 15.48 -22.24
C ALA A 162 -15.02 16.94 -21.95
N GLY A 163 -14.22 17.15 -20.91
CA GLY A 163 -13.83 18.47 -20.40
C GLY A 163 -14.74 19.01 -19.29
N ASP A 164 -15.91 18.40 -19.01
CA ASP A 164 -16.72 18.80 -17.84
C ASP A 164 -15.93 18.56 -16.56
N ASN A 165 -15.77 19.64 -15.80
CA ASN A 165 -15.14 19.58 -14.47
C ASN A 165 -16.24 19.58 -13.40
N LEU A 166 -16.38 18.48 -12.66
CA LEU A 166 -17.46 18.24 -11.70
C LEU A 166 -17.22 19.00 -10.39
N THR A 167 -16.95 20.30 -10.48
CA THR A 167 -16.86 21.21 -9.34
C THR A 167 -18.21 21.40 -8.67
N GLU A 168 -18.23 21.86 -7.41
CA GLU A 168 -19.47 22.21 -6.71
C GLU A 168 -20.31 23.19 -7.54
N SER A 169 -19.70 24.25 -8.09
CA SER A 169 -20.38 25.26 -8.91
C SER A 169 -20.97 24.71 -10.20
N PHE A 170 -20.35 23.70 -10.81
CA PHE A 170 -20.87 22.97 -11.96
C PHE A 170 -22.06 22.11 -11.53
N ILE A 171 -21.91 21.28 -10.50
CA ILE A 171 -22.91 20.32 -10.03
C ILE A 171 -24.20 21.05 -9.58
N ARG A 172 -24.09 22.16 -8.85
CA ARG A 172 -25.28 22.94 -8.38
C ARG A 172 -26.17 23.47 -9.51
N ARG A 173 -25.70 23.52 -10.75
CA ARG A 173 -26.49 23.94 -11.94
C ARG A 173 -27.22 22.79 -12.64
N LEU A 174 -26.92 21.56 -12.27
CA LEU A 174 -27.54 20.36 -12.85
C LEU A 174 -28.91 20.10 -12.20
N ASN A 175 -29.73 19.29 -12.85
CA ASN A 175 -30.93 18.74 -12.22
C ASN A 175 -30.57 17.77 -11.09
N SER A 176 -31.51 17.44 -10.22
CA SER A 176 -31.26 16.62 -9.02
C SER A 176 -30.69 15.23 -9.32
N GLU A 177 -31.12 14.60 -10.41
CA GLU A 177 -30.60 13.30 -10.83
C GLU A 177 -29.13 13.38 -11.23
N ASP A 178 -28.79 14.31 -12.11
CA ASP A 178 -27.43 14.49 -12.61
C ASP A 178 -26.47 14.99 -11.50
N GLN A 179 -26.96 15.77 -10.54
CA GLN A 179 -26.21 16.09 -9.31
C GLN A 179 -25.81 14.83 -8.55
N GLY A 180 -26.75 13.89 -8.42
CA GLY A 180 -26.50 12.58 -7.76
C GLY A 180 -25.40 11.80 -8.47
N VAL A 181 -25.45 11.75 -9.80
CA VAL A 181 -24.46 11.07 -10.64
C VAL A 181 -23.09 11.74 -10.52
N ALA A 182 -23.01 13.05 -10.66
CA ALA A 182 -21.75 13.81 -10.55
C ALA A 182 -21.09 13.63 -9.18
N ASN A 183 -21.87 13.69 -8.10
CA ASN A 183 -21.38 13.45 -6.75
C ASN A 183 -20.88 12.00 -6.59
N GLN A 184 -21.53 11.01 -7.22
CA GLN A 184 -21.05 9.62 -7.20
C GLN A 184 -19.72 9.47 -7.93
N ILE A 185 -19.51 10.17 -9.05
CA ILE A 185 -18.25 10.17 -9.80
C ILE A 185 -17.12 10.81 -8.95
N ASN A 186 -17.42 11.90 -8.25
CA ASN A 186 -16.45 12.55 -7.35
C ASN A 186 -16.04 11.65 -6.18
N ARG A 187 -16.94 10.82 -5.64
CA ARG A 187 -16.63 9.82 -4.61
C ARG A 187 -15.89 8.64 -5.22
N ARG A 188 -14.63 8.79 -5.46
CA ARG A 188 -13.76 7.79 -6.10
C ARG A 188 -12.51 7.50 -5.30
N THR A 189 -11.87 6.41 -5.66
CA THR A 189 -10.50 6.12 -5.27
C THR A 189 -9.67 5.94 -6.53
N ASP A 190 -8.50 6.52 -6.57
CA ASP A 190 -7.52 6.34 -7.62
C ASP A 190 -6.14 6.06 -7.02
N PHE A 191 -5.20 5.64 -7.84
CA PHE A 191 -3.80 5.63 -7.43
C PHE A 191 -2.94 6.39 -8.43
N LYS A 192 -1.86 6.97 -7.92
CA LYS A 192 -0.82 7.66 -8.70
C LYS A 192 0.52 7.01 -8.40
N VAL A 193 1.32 6.76 -9.43
CA VAL A 193 2.72 6.35 -9.23
C VAL A 193 3.49 7.55 -8.72
N LEU A 194 4.18 7.35 -7.59
CA LEU A 194 4.99 8.39 -6.93
C LEU A 194 6.46 8.31 -7.35
N SER A 195 6.97 7.09 -7.56
CA SER A 195 8.33 6.82 -7.99
C SER A 195 8.37 5.48 -8.74
N ASP A 196 9.36 5.30 -9.61
CA ASP A 196 9.64 4.06 -10.35
C ASP A 196 11.04 3.49 -10.05
N ASP A 197 11.69 4.00 -9.01
CA ASP A 197 13.05 3.68 -8.60
C ASP A 197 13.13 2.93 -7.24
N TYR A 198 12.01 2.43 -6.74
CA TYR A 198 12.00 1.62 -5.53
C TYR A 198 12.86 0.36 -5.72
N VAL A 199 13.82 0.18 -4.85
CA VAL A 199 14.65 -1.03 -4.80
C VAL A 199 14.05 -1.97 -3.77
N PRO A 200 13.50 -3.13 -4.20
CA PRO A 200 13.07 -4.15 -3.25
C PRO A 200 14.26 -4.59 -2.40
N SER A 201 14.11 -4.60 -1.09
CA SER A 201 15.11 -5.19 -0.21
C SER A 201 15.21 -6.68 -0.55
N THR A 202 16.21 -7.08 -1.31
CA THR A 202 16.51 -8.48 -1.55
C THR A 202 16.97 -9.08 -0.23
N VAL A 203 16.19 -9.99 0.32
CA VAL A 203 16.68 -10.93 1.32
C VAL A 203 17.72 -11.78 0.62
N VAL A 204 18.99 -11.43 0.73
CA VAL A 204 20.10 -12.23 0.24
C VAL A 204 20.31 -13.36 1.23
N ALA A 205 19.76 -14.53 0.94
CA ALA A 205 20.31 -15.76 1.46
C ALA A 205 21.64 -16.02 0.72
N GLY A 206 22.74 -15.73 1.38
CA GLY A 206 24.10 -16.19 1.14
C GLY A 206 24.70 -16.04 -0.28
N GLY A 207 25.79 -15.25 -0.40
CA GLY A 207 26.70 -15.30 -1.54
C GLY A 207 27.42 -13.97 -1.79
N GLU A 208 28.70 -13.95 -1.52
CA GLU A 208 29.66 -12.87 -1.79
C GLU A 208 29.72 -12.49 -3.28
N SER A 209 29.81 -11.21 -3.61
CA SER A 209 30.69 -10.73 -4.69
C SER A 209 30.83 -9.21 -4.74
N GLU A 210 32.01 -8.80 -5.13
CA GLU A 210 32.67 -7.50 -5.05
C GLU A 210 32.21 -6.46 -6.07
N ASN A 211 32.48 -5.18 -5.67
CA ASN A 211 32.95 -4.03 -6.44
C ASN A 211 32.03 -3.18 -7.32
N GLY A 212 32.04 -1.88 -6.98
CA GLY A 212 31.80 -0.77 -7.91
C GLY A 212 31.26 0.49 -7.25
N GLY A 213 32.15 1.39 -6.80
CA GLY A 213 31.89 2.54 -5.94
C GLY A 213 31.07 3.69 -6.51
N ALA A 214 30.30 4.29 -5.63
CA ALA A 214 30.00 5.72 -5.58
C ALA A 214 29.59 6.06 -4.12
N ALA A 215 30.02 7.21 -3.65
CA ALA A 215 30.10 7.67 -2.27
C ALA A 215 28.90 7.32 -1.38
N GLN A 216 29.17 6.53 -0.34
CA GLN A 216 28.25 6.26 0.78
C GLN A 216 28.30 7.38 1.82
N PRO A 217 27.16 7.78 2.41
CA PRO A 217 27.20 8.34 3.76
C PRO A 217 27.54 7.20 4.74
N LYS A 218 28.35 7.52 5.73
CA LYS A 218 28.95 6.58 6.67
C LYS A 218 27.92 5.67 7.33
N LYS A 219 28.17 4.37 7.24
CA LYS A 219 27.48 3.27 7.88
C LYS A 219 27.74 3.34 9.39
N ASP A 220 26.73 3.71 10.17
CA ASP A 220 26.72 3.35 11.57
C ASP A 220 26.21 1.91 11.66
N GLU A 221 27.03 1.06 12.25
CA GLU A 221 26.82 -0.37 12.40
C GLU A 221 25.73 -0.62 13.44
N ASN A 222 24.47 -0.73 13.03
CA ASN A 222 23.54 -1.74 13.53
C ASN A 222 22.20 -1.74 12.78
N PRO A 223 21.99 -2.60 11.79
CA PRO A 223 20.81 -2.53 10.91
C PRO A 223 19.62 -3.37 11.36
N ILE A 224 19.66 -4.02 12.52
CA ILE A 224 18.59 -4.96 12.92
C ILE A 224 17.97 -4.50 14.24
N GLY A 225 16.74 -3.94 14.16
CA GLY A 225 15.89 -3.81 15.31
C GLY A 225 16.21 -2.66 16.27
N GLN A 226 16.19 -1.42 15.81
CA GLN A 226 16.31 -0.29 16.71
C GLN A 226 15.03 -0.05 17.50
N THR A 227 15.14 0.11 18.80
CA THR A 227 14.10 0.66 19.66
C THR A 227 14.49 2.03 20.15
N MET A 228 13.50 2.88 20.41
CA MET A 228 13.70 4.14 21.09
C MET A 228 12.77 4.25 22.30
N THR A 229 13.27 4.78 23.39
CA THR A 229 12.45 5.15 24.53
C THR A 229 11.98 6.59 24.36
N LEU A 230 10.67 6.81 24.38
CA LEU A 230 10.10 8.13 24.21
C LEU A 230 10.39 9.03 25.39
N GLY A 231 10.90 10.22 25.12
CA GLY A 231 11.13 11.27 26.11
C GLY A 231 9.89 12.16 26.32
N PRO A 232 9.97 13.17 27.22
CA PRO A 232 8.87 14.09 27.52
C PRO A 232 8.40 14.91 26.29
N LYS A 233 9.27 15.07 25.29
CA LYS A 233 9.00 15.84 24.05
C LYS A 233 8.43 14.99 22.92
N ASP A 234 8.47 13.66 23.04
CA ASP A 234 8.08 12.71 21.98
C ASP A 234 6.58 12.38 22.06
N ARG A 235 5.75 13.40 21.94
CA ARG A 235 4.27 13.29 22.01
C ARG A 235 3.58 13.25 20.66
N SER A 236 4.32 13.51 19.57
CA SER A 236 3.79 13.56 18.21
C SER A 236 4.36 12.41 17.39
N LEU A 237 3.49 11.50 16.93
CA LEU A 237 3.88 10.41 16.03
C LEU A 237 4.51 10.93 14.73
N GLY A 238 4.03 12.09 14.22
CA GLY A 238 4.59 12.71 13.04
C GLY A 238 6.05 13.12 13.23
N LYS A 239 6.37 13.75 14.38
CA LYS A 239 7.73 14.14 14.68
C LYS A 239 8.64 12.94 14.91
N ILE A 240 8.18 11.95 15.70
CA ILE A 240 8.94 10.72 15.97
C ILE A 240 9.26 9.98 14.66
N ALA A 241 8.28 9.84 13.78
CA ALA A 241 8.46 9.20 12.49
C ALA A 241 9.49 9.96 11.62
N MET A 242 9.33 11.27 11.48
CA MET A 242 10.23 12.12 10.69
C MET A 242 11.68 12.09 11.23
N ASP A 243 11.85 12.19 12.54
CA ASP A 243 13.18 12.17 13.19
C ASP A 243 13.91 10.82 12.97
N ASN A 244 13.17 9.75 12.67
CA ASN A 244 13.68 8.41 12.40
C ASN A 244 13.61 7.99 10.92
N GLY A 245 13.42 8.94 9.99
CA GLY A 245 13.34 8.65 8.54
C GLY A 245 12.14 7.80 8.13
N MET A 246 11.08 7.82 8.94
CA MET A 246 9.85 7.05 8.73
C MET A 246 8.66 7.98 8.47
N ASN A 247 7.59 7.45 7.89
CA ASN A 247 6.28 8.10 7.97
C ASN A 247 5.46 7.57 9.16
N VAL A 248 4.39 8.28 9.51
CA VAL A 248 3.55 7.94 10.68
C VAL A 248 2.91 6.57 10.56
N VAL A 249 2.60 6.15 9.33
CA VAL A 249 1.96 4.85 9.06
C VAL A 249 2.97 3.73 9.29
N GLN A 250 4.19 3.87 8.77
CA GLN A 250 5.28 2.93 9.02
C GLN A 250 5.54 2.79 10.52
N LEU A 251 5.65 3.90 11.25
CA LEU A 251 5.85 3.89 12.69
C LEU A 251 4.72 3.15 13.43
N LYS A 252 3.46 3.40 13.06
CA LYS A 252 2.31 2.71 13.64
C LYS A 252 2.30 1.22 13.33
N ASN A 253 2.51 0.85 12.07
CA ASN A 253 2.48 -0.56 11.65
C ASN A 253 3.58 -1.35 12.34
N LEU A 254 4.80 -0.80 12.37
CA LEU A 254 5.93 -1.39 13.08
C LEU A 254 5.64 -1.63 14.58
N ASN A 255 4.76 -0.84 15.14
CA ASN A 255 4.37 -0.90 16.55
C ASN A 255 2.94 -1.44 16.79
N GLY A 256 2.41 -2.26 15.85
CA GLY A 256 1.10 -2.88 15.97
C GLY A 256 -0.03 -1.88 16.24
N GLY A 257 0.00 -0.72 15.56
CA GLY A 257 -0.93 0.39 15.78
C GLY A 257 -0.80 1.01 17.18
N LEU A 258 0.32 0.77 17.88
CA LEU A 258 0.53 1.12 19.28
C LEU A 258 -0.49 0.46 20.23
N ARG A 259 -1.16 -0.61 19.80
CA ARG A 259 -2.22 -1.30 20.55
C ARG A 259 -3.30 -0.35 21.11
N GLY A 260 -3.60 0.75 20.38
CA GLY A 260 -4.56 1.77 20.81
C GLY A 260 -4.04 2.75 21.86
N ALA A 261 -2.77 2.69 22.22
CA ALA A 261 -2.14 3.65 23.12
C ALA A 261 -1.68 4.92 22.38
N ARG A 262 -1.60 6.03 23.11
CA ARG A 262 -0.94 7.25 22.64
C ARG A 262 0.53 7.23 23.05
N PRO A 263 1.45 7.82 22.27
CA PRO A 263 2.84 7.96 22.68
C PRO A 263 2.96 8.67 24.04
N MET A 264 3.69 8.08 24.93
CA MET A 264 3.92 8.57 26.29
C MET A 264 5.41 8.50 26.65
N PRO A 265 5.93 9.40 27.50
CA PRO A 265 7.27 9.31 28.02
C PRO A 265 7.52 7.94 28.69
N GLY A 266 8.71 7.38 28.46
CA GLY A 266 9.09 6.04 28.95
C GLY A 266 8.60 4.87 28.10
N MET A 267 7.73 5.10 27.10
CA MET A 267 7.29 4.06 26.18
C MET A 267 8.42 3.66 25.23
N VAL A 268 8.67 2.36 25.10
CA VAL A 268 9.65 1.82 24.15
C VAL A 268 8.93 1.44 22.87
N ILE A 269 9.36 2.01 21.75
CA ILE A 269 8.81 1.75 20.42
C ILE A 269 9.88 1.30 19.45
N LYS A 270 9.49 0.54 18.44
CA LYS A 270 10.34 0.13 17.33
C LYS A 270 10.50 1.30 16.36
N VAL A 271 11.73 1.60 15.96
CA VAL A 271 12.06 2.59 14.93
C VAL A 271 13.12 2.03 14.02
N THR A 272 12.95 2.16 12.71
CA THR A 272 13.98 1.82 11.73
C THR A 272 13.89 2.74 10.53
N PRO A 273 15.00 3.17 9.95
CA PRO A 273 15.00 3.81 8.64
C PRO A 273 14.24 2.89 7.65
N ASN A 274 13.32 3.46 6.87
CA ASN A 274 12.47 2.75 5.91
C ASN A 274 11.42 1.78 6.49
N GLY A 275 11.27 1.67 7.80
CA GLY A 275 10.24 0.82 8.42
C GLY A 275 10.49 -0.69 8.33
N ASP A 276 11.65 -1.12 7.86
CA ASP A 276 12.03 -2.53 7.81
C ASP A 276 12.51 -3.02 9.17
N TYR A 277 11.78 -4.00 9.72
CA TYR A 277 12.06 -4.55 11.04
C TYR A 277 11.87 -6.07 11.02
N THR A 278 12.92 -6.81 10.69
CA THR A 278 12.79 -8.23 10.34
C THR A 278 13.22 -9.24 11.42
N ALA A 279 13.74 -8.82 12.58
CA ALA A 279 14.37 -9.77 13.51
C ALA A 279 14.04 -9.61 15.00
N PHE A 280 12.88 -9.04 15.34
CA PHE A 280 12.63 -8.66 16.74
C PHE A 280 11.62 -9.53 17.51
N ASP A 281 10.94 -10.45 16.86
CA ASP A 281 9.71 -11.03 17.42
C ASP A 281 9.94 -12.20 18.39
N ALA A 282 11.09 -12.88 18.35
CA ALA A 282 11.32 -14.03 19.21
C ALA A 282 11.68 -13.67 20.67
N ASP A 283 12.30 -12.49 20.86
CA ASP A 283 12.85 -12.06 22.16
C ASP A 283 12.10 -10.86 22.77
N HIS A 284 11.06 -10.37 22.10
CA HIS A 284 10.31 -9.20 22.53
C HIS A 284 8.79 -9.43 22.47
N TYR A 285 8.07 -8.76 23.36
CA TYR A 285 6.62 -8.83 23.46
C TYR A 285 6.02 -7.41 23.49
N GLN A 286 4.94 -7.19 22.74
CA GLN A 286 4.23 -5.91 22.80
C GLN A 286 3.13 -5.95 23.84
N VAL A 287 3.21 -5.09 24.85
CA VAL A 287 2.28 -5.02 25.98
C VAL A 287 0.86 -4.69 25.50
N LYS A 288 -0.10 -5.52 25.86
CA LYS A 288 -1.54 -5.35 25.57
C LYS A 288 -2.26 -4.77 26.79
N ARG A 289 -3.47 -4.31 26.59
CA ARG A 289 -4.31 -3.85 27.69
C ARG A 289 -4.70 -5.01 28.60
N GLY A 290 -4.43 -4.87 29.90
CA GLY A 290 -4.72 -5.90 30.92
C GLY A 290 -3.57 -6.86 31.19
N ASP A 291 -2.42 -6.70 30.51
CA ASP A 291 -1.23 -7.50 30.79
C ASP A 291 -0.65 -7.23 32.18
N THR A 292 -0.15 -8.31 32.75
CA THR A 292 0.78 -8.31 33.87
C THR A 292 2.02 -9.10 33.48
N MET A 293 3.16 -8.90 34.14
CA MET A 293 4.36 -9.68 33.83
C MET A 293 4.13 -11.18 33.96
N ARG A 294 3.22 -11.60 34.84
CA ARG A 294 2.83 -13.01 35.00
C ARG A 294 2.04 -13.53 33.78
N ILE A 295 1.13 -12.72 33.20
CA ILE A 295 0.37 -13.08 31.99
C ILE A 295 1.34 -13.16 30.81
N ILE A 296 2.20 -12.17 30.63
CA ILE A 296 3.21 -12.14 29.57
C ILE A 296 4.13 -13.36 29.66
N ALA A 297 4.64 -13.65 30.86
CA ALA A 297 5.49 -14.83 31.10
C ALA A 297 4.79 -16.13 30.70
N LYS A 298 3.50 -16.28 31.05
CA LYS A 298 2.70 -17.46 30.69
C LYS A 298 2.47 -17.57 29.16
N GLU A 299 2.20 -16.45 28.48
CA GLU A 299 1.96 -16.42 27.02
C GLU A 299 3.23 -16.69 26.22
N THR A 300 4.37 -16.20 26.69
CA THR A 300 5.66 -16.24 25.96
C THR A 300 6.57 -17.38 26.36
N GLY A 301 6.28 -18.05 27.46
CA GLY A 301 7.17 -19.04 28.07
C GLY A 301 8.40 -18.42 28.76
N ALA A 302 8.44 -17.10 28.91
CA ALA A 302 9.52 -16.38 29.62
C ALA A 302 9.36 -16.50 31.15
N ASN A 303 10.39 -16.09 31.87
CA ASN A 303 10.35 -16.02 33.34
C ASN A 303 10.02 -14.58 33.77
N VAL A 304 9.15 -14.43 34.79
CA VAL A 304 8.79 -13.09 35.33
C VAL A 304 10.01 -12.31 35.81
N LYS A 305 10.99 -13.03 36.40
CA LYS A 305 12.23 -12.42 36.87
C LYS A 305 13.05 -11.86 35.70
N ASP A 306 13.16 -12.65 34.62
CA ASP A 306 13.94 -12.24 33.43
C ASP A 306 13.29 -11.05 32.76
N ILE A 307 11.95 -11.06 32.58
CA ILE A 307 11.20 -9.90 32.04
C ILE A 307 11.47 -8.65 32.88
N ARG A 308 11.50 -8.79 34.20
CA ARG A 308 11.77 -7.68 35.13
C ARG A 308 13.18 -7.14 34.98
N ASP A 309 14.15 -8.03 35.00
CA ASP A 309 15.59 -7.68 35.06
C ASP A 309 16.03 -7.08 33.69
N LEU A 310 15.58 -7.65 32.56
CA LEU A 310 15.89 -7.19 31.20
C LEU A 310 15.35 -5.77 30.91
N ASN A 311 14.20 -5.42 31.48
CA ASN A 311 13.55 -4.14 31.25
C ASN A 311 13.68 -3.13 32.38
N GLY A 312 14.36 -3.49 33.49
CA GLY A 312 14.49 -2.64 34.69
C GLY A 312 13.18 -2.38 35.42
N PHE A 313 12.18 -3.27 35.28
CA PHE A 313 10.86 -3.09 35.88
C PHE A 313 10.87 -3.43 37.38
N LYS A 314 10.12 -2.66 38.16
CA LYS A 314 9.91 -2.90 39.58
C LYS A 314 8.56 -3.56 39.88
N SER A 315 7.55 -3.28 39.04
CA SER A 315 6.19 -3.76 39.23
C SER A 315 5.42 -3.78 37.89
N ASP A 316 4.23 -4.39 37.88
CA ASP A 316 3.33 -4.36 36.67
C ASP A 316 2.91 -2.95 36.29
N LYS A 317 3.07 -1.94 37.16
CA LYS A 317 2.77 -0.52 36.82
C LYS A 317 3.77 0.07 35.82
N ASP A 318 4.91 -0.57 35.64
CA ASP A 318 5.94 -0.15 34.72
C ASP A 318 5.64 -0.63 33.29
N LEU A 319 4.64 -1.52 33.11
CA LEU A 319 4.17 -1.97 31.82
C LEU A 319 3.36 -0.87 31.13
N ILE A 320 3.87 -0.34 30.03
CA ILE A 320 3.20 0.69 29.22
C ILE A 320 2.51 0.00 28.04
N ILE A 321 1.19 0.12 27.96
CA ILE A 321 0.40 -0.47 26.86
C ILE A 321 0.91 0.02 25.51
N GLY A 322 1.14 -0.92 24.58
CA GLY A 322 1.70 -0.64 23.26
C GLY A 322 3.23 -0.58 23.21
N SER A 323 3.91 -0.57 24.35
CA SER A 323 5.38 -0.63 24.44
C SER A 323 5.90 -2.03 24.11
N TRP A 324 7.06 -2.10 23.49
CA TRP A 324 7.81 -3.35 23.33
C TRP A 324 8.72 -3.57 24.52
N ILE A 325 8.69 -4.76 25.05
CA ILE A 325 9.52 -5.19 26.18
C ILE A 325 10.33 -6.42 25.81
N GLN A 326 11.52 -6.56 26.37
CA GLN A 326 12.36 -7.73 26.17
C GLN A 326 11.90 -8.86 27.08
N ILE A 327 11.81 -10.10 26.54
CA ILE A 327 11.32 -11.28 27.27
C ILE A 327 12.36 -12.40 27.33
N LYS A 328 13.42 -12.32 26.52
CA LYS A 328 14.55 -13.25 26.51
C LYS A 328 15.87 -12.51 26.30
#